data_2d9c7fb3895f608342f77bdd7a0cf6f2
#
_entry.id   2d9c7fb3895f608342f77bdd7a0cf6f2
#
_cell.length_a   1.000
_cell.length_b   1.000
_cell.length_c   1.000
_cell.angle_alpha   90.00
_cell.angle_beta   90.00
_cell.angle_gamma   90.00
#
_symmetry.space_group_name_H-M   'P 1'
#
loop_
_entity.id
_entity.type
_entity.pdbx_description
1 polymer ?
#
loop_
_entity_poly.entity_id
_entity_poly.type
_entity_poly.pdbx_seq_one_letter_code
_entity_poly.pdbx_strand_id
1 'polypeptide(L)'
;MQSSLSRCSSRIFLFVFFGCAVNVQAASDASTRQMAASCFACHGTNGQSLGGTPVLAGVQRQHFIKQMQDFKSGARPATVMHRHAKGYSDTEIEKLAEYFAAQKRAP
;
A
#
# COMPACT_ATOMS: atom_id res chain seq x y z
N MET A 1 -16.34 73.49 14.86
CA MET A 1 -15.59 73.21 16.10
C MET A 1 -15.45 71.74 16.28
N GLN A 2 -14.24 71.31 16.35
CA GLN A 2 -13.68 69.98 16.64
C GLN A 2 -14.14 68.79 15.78
N SER A 3 -13.33 68.59 14.81
CA SER A 3 -13.11 67.43 13.99
C SER A 3 -12.66 66.23 14.79
N SER A 4 -13.39 65.14 14.77
CA SER A 4 -12.94 63.86 15.27
C SER A 4 -12.58 62.98 14.07
N LEU A 5 -11.27 62.82 13.84
CA LEU A 5 -10.68 61.93 12.87
C LEU A 5 -10.81 60.49 13.37
N SER A 6 -11.74 59.77 12.80
CA SER A 6 -11.88 58.32 12.98
C SER A 6 -10.77 57.60 12.21
N ARG A 7 -9.81 57.08 12.95
CA ARG A 7 -8.72 56.22 12.41
C ARG A 7 -9.31 54.90 11.97
N CYS A 8 -9.41 54.70 10.66
CA CYS A 8 -9.72 53.43 10.04
C CYS A 8 -8.49 52.51 10.22
N SER A 9 -8.57 51.63 11.23
CA SER A 9 -7.55 50.62 11.48
C SER A 9 -7.73 49.48 10.51
N SER A 10 -6.93 49.51 9.45
CA SER A 10 -6.87 48.45 8.46
C SER A 10 -6.28 47.18 9.09
N ARG A 11 -7.16 46.28 9.53
CA ARG A 11 -6.76 44.94 9.96
C ARG A 11 -6.53 44.10 8.70
N ILE A 12 -5.25 43.96 8.32
CA ILE A 12 -4.80 43.00 7.34
C ILE A 12 -5.06 41.62 7.91
N PHE A 13 -6.11 40.97 7.42
CA PHE A 13 -6.38 39.56 7.66
C PHE A 13 -5.39 38.74 6.84
N LEU A 14 -4.32 38.29 7.50
CA LEU A 14 -3.36 37.35 6.94
C LEU A 14 -4.09 36.00 6.85
N PHE A 15 -4.66 35.69 5.67
CA PHE A 15 -5.15 34.35 5.35
C PHE A 15 -3.94 33.40 5.25
N VAL A 16 -3.62 32.72 6.35
CA VAL A 16 -2.71 31.59 6.32
C VAL A 16 -3.45 30.46 5.60
N PHE A 17 -3.16 30.29 4.30
CA PHE A 17 -3.53 29.09 3.56
C PHE A 17 -2.79 27.92 4.19
N PHE A 18 -3.44 27.22 5.10
CA PHE A 18 -2.98 25.92 5.58
C PHE A 18 -3.20 24.93 4.44
N GLY A 19 -2.17 24.80 3.59
CA GLY A 19 -2.17 23.84 2.51
C GLY A 19 -2.31 22.45 3.10
N CYS A 20 -3.48 21.84 2.89
CA CYS A 20 -3.72 20.43 3.17
C CYS A 20 -2.84 19.62 2.21
N ALA A 21 -1.61 19.32 2.60
CA ALA A 21 -0.76 18.37 1.89
C ALA A 21 -1.44 16.99 2.00
N VAL A 22 -2.21 16.63 0.97
CA VAL A 22 -2.79 15.30 0.87
C VAL A 22 -1.63 14.32 0.81
N ASN A 23 -1.51 13.48 1.83
CA ASN A 23 -0.40 12.54 1.95
C ASN A 23 -0.62 11.42 0.93
N VAL A 24 -0.05 11.56 -0.27
CA VAL A 24 -0.14 10.60 -1.39
C VAL A 24 0.33 9.20 -0.98
N GLN A 25 1.24 9.14 0.01
CA GLN A 25 1.75 7.89 0.57
C GLN A 25 0.64 7.03 1.20
N ALA A 26 -0.28 7.65 1.96
CA ALA A 26 -1.37 6.93 2.62
C ALA A 26 -2.33 6.28 1.62
N ALA A 27 -2.55 6.90 0.46
CA ALA A 27 -3.39 6.35 -0.60
C ALA A 27 -2.73 5.14 -1.30
N SER A 28 -1.41 5.18 -1.53
CA SER A 28 -0.66 4.05 -2.11
C SER A 28 -0.66 2.84 -1.16
N ASP A 29 -0.50 3.06 0.15
CA ASP A 29 -0.51 2.00 1.17
C ASP A 29 -1.90 1.35 1.29
N ALA A 30 -2.98 2.15 1.21
CA ALA A 30 -4.34 1.64 1.25
C ALA A 30 -4.65 0.76 0.02
N SER A 31 -4.26 1.17 -1.18
CA SER A 31 -4.46 0.40 -2.40
C SER A 31 -3.67 -0.92 -2.40
N THR A 32 -2.44 -0.90 -1.92
CA THR A 32 -1.60 -2.10 -1.77
C THR A 32 -2.21 -3.08 -0.78
N ARG A 33 -2.72 -2.59 0.35
CA ARG A 33 -3.41 -3.43 1.34
C ARG A 33 -4.67 -4.07 0.77
N GLN A 34 -5.42 -3.34 -0.04
CA GLN A 34 -6.60 -3.87 -0.72
C GLN A 34 -6.23 -4.97 -1.73
N MET A 35 -5.17 -4.80 -2.52
CA MET A 35 -4.65 -5.85 -3.39
C MET A 35 -4.20 -7.08 -2.58
N ALA A 36 -3.47 -6.88 -1.50
CA ALA A 36 -2.98 -7.95 -0.63
C ALA A 36 -4.12 -8.76 0.01
N ALA A 37 -5.28 -8.13 0.25
CA ALA A 37 -6.44 -8.79 0.82
C ALA A 37 -6.94 -9.96 -0.03
N SER A 38 -6.77 -9.92 -1.35
CA SER A 38 -7.12 -11.05 -2.23
C SER A 38 -6.28 -12.31 -1.95
N CYS A 39 -5.06 -12.15 -1.42
CA CYS A 39 -4.18 -13.25 -1.06
C CYS A 39 -4.57 -13.91 0.26
N PHE A 40 -5.30 -13.18 1.14
CA PHE A 40 -5.61 -13.64 2.50
C PHE A 40 -6.53 -14.86 2.51
N ALA A 41 -7.39 -15.01 1.50
CA ALA A 41 -8.33 -16.13 1.42
C ALA A 41 -7.63 -17.51 1.47
N CYS A 42 -6.43 -17.60 0.88
CA CYS A 42 -5.65 -18.84 0.86
C CYS A 42 -4.41 -18.76 1.75
N HIS A 43 -3.75 -17.61 1.83
CA HIS A 43 -2.49 -17.44 2.55
C HIS A 43 -2.66 -16.90 3.98
N GLY A 44 -3.90 -16.75 4.44
CA GLY A 44 -4.22 -16.22 5.77
C GLY A 44 -4.12 -14.70 5.85
N THR A 45 -4.73 -14.12 6.86
CA THR A 45 -4.72 -12.67 7.10
C THR A 45 -3.28 -12.17 7.19
N ASN A 46 -2.96 -11.12 6.44
CA ASN A 46 -1.60 -10.59 6.30
C ASN A 46 -0.54 -11.63 5.87
N GLY A 47 -0.98 -12.72 5.22
CA GLY A 47 -0.09 -13.79 4.78
C GLY A 47 0.33 -14.75 5.89
N GLN A 48 -0.37 -14.79 7.02
CA GLN A 48 -0.11 -15.69 8.16
C GLN A 48 -0.81 -17.04 7.95
N SER A 49 -0.42 -17.80 6.93
CA SER A 49 -1.00 -19.12 6.70
C SER A 49 -0.84 -20.02 7.92
N LEU A 50 -1.92 -20.71 8.28
CA LEU A 50 -1.94 -21.70 9.37
C LEU A 50 -1.62 -23.13 8.89
N GLY A 51 -1.31 -23.28 7.61
CA GLY A 51 -0.96 -24.56 6.99
C GLY A 51 -1.62 -24.76 5.63
N GLY A 52 -1.11 -25.70 4.86
CA GLY A 52 -1.62 -26.03 3.51
C GLY A 52 -1.16 -25.10 2.39
N THR A 53 -0.93 -23.84 2.68
CA THR A 53 -0.38 -22.85 1.73
C THR A 53 0.85 -22.15 2.33
N PRO A 54 1.76 -21.64 1.50
CA PRO A 54 2.96 -20.95 1.99
C PRO A 54 2.61 -19.70 2.82
N VAL A 55 3.37 -19.45 3.88
CA VAL A 55 3.33 -18.20 4.64
C VAL A 55 3.96 -17.10 3.80
N LEU A 56 3.26 -15.97 3.64
CA LEU A 56 3.76 -14.78 2.94
C LEU A 56 4.31 -13.72 3.90
N ALA A 57 3.85 -13.71 5.15
CA ALA A 57 4.32 -12.77 6.16
C ALA A 57 5.83 -12.92 6.40
N GLY A 58 6.55 -11.80 6.32
CA GLY A 58 8.00 -11.78 6.48
C GLY A 58 8.78 -12.49 5.37
N VAL A 59 8.15 -12.72 4.22
CA VAL A 59 8.85 -13.27 3.05
C VAL A 59 9.86 -12.25 2.51
N GLN A 60 11.01 -12.73 2.10
CA GLN A 60 12.02 -11.85 1.51
C GLN A 60 11.48 -11.25 0.19
N ARG A 61 11.57 -9.93 0.04
CA ARG A 61 11.02 -9.17 -1.10
C ARG A 61 11.39 -9.78 -2.45
N GLN A 62 12.67 -10.00 -2.70
CA GLN A 62 13.15 -10.53 -3.98
C GLN A 62 12.66 -11.97 -4.25
N HIS A 63 12.55 -12.75 -3.20
CA HIS A 63 12.02 -14.11 -3.30
C HIS A 63 10.54 -14.10 -3.73
N PHE A 64 9.72 -13.23 -3.13
CA PHE A 64 8.32 -13.06 -3.51
C PHE A 64 8.18 -12.62 -4.97
N ILE A 65 8.93 -11.60 -5.39
CA ILE A 65 8.90 -11.11 -6.79
C ILE A 65 9.25 -12.22 -7.75
N LYS A 66 10.36 -12.93 -7.50
CA LYS A 66 10.78 -14.04 -8.37
C LYS A 66 9.70 -15.12 -8.47
N GLN A 67 9.12 -15.55 -7.36
CA GLN A 67 8.08 -16.57 -7.37
C GLN A 67 6.84 -16.13 -8.16
N MET A 68 6.40 -14.89 -7.99
CA MET A 68 5.26 -14.37 -8.73
C MET A 68 5.55 -14.27 -10.24
N GLN A 69 6.76 -13.88 -10.61
CA GLN A 69 7.18 -13.87 -12.02
C GLN A 69 7.27 -15.28 -12.61
N ASP A 70 7.79 -16.25 -11.85
CA ASP A 70 7.86 -17.65 -12.27
C ASP A 70 6.45 -18.25 -12.49
N PHE A 71 5.48 -17.91 -11.62
CA PHE A 71 4.08 -18.29 -11.83
C PHE A 71 3.46 -17.59 -13.04
N LYS A 72 3.74 -16.30 -13.22
CA LYS A 72 3.22 -15.48 -14.32
C LYS A 72 3.70 -15.98 -15.69
N SER A 73 4.97 -16.36 -15.78
CA SER A 73 5.60 -16.91 -17.00
C SER A 73 5.29 -18.38 -17.24
N GLY A 74 4.83 -19.11 -16.22
CA GLY A 74 4.65 -20.56 -16.29
C GLY A 74 5.91 -21.37 -15.99
N ALA A 75 7.03 -20.73 -15.65
CA ALA A 75 8.26 -21.40 -15.26
C ALA A 75 8.11 -22.24 -13.97
N ARG A 76 7.14 -21.86 -13.11
CA ARG A 76 6.82 -22.62 -11.90
C ARG A 76 5.42 -23.23 -12.02
N PRO A 77 5.29 -24.57 -11.90
CA PRO A 77 3.99 -25.24 -11.87
C PRO A 77 3.16 -24.80 -10.67
N ALA A 78 1.87 -24.61 -10.88
CA ALA A 78 0.92 -24.29 -9.81
C ALA A 78 -0.50 -24.71 -10.20
N THR A 79 -1.35 -24.95 -9.20
CA THR A 79 -2.78 -25.24 -9.41
C THR A 79 -3.57 -23.95 -9.71
N VAL A 80 -3.30 -22.87 -8.97
CA VAL A 80 -4.03 -21.60 -9.08
C VAL A 80 -3.13 -20.37 -9.21
N MET A 81 -1.92 -20.38 -8.63
CA MET A 81 -1.06 -19.19 -8.56
C MET A 81 -0.66 -18.63 -9.91
N HIS A 82 -0.54 -19.46 -10.96
CA HIS A 82 -0.29 -19.01 -12.32
C HIS A 82 -1.41 -18.09 -12.87
N ARG A 83 -2.66 -18.28 -12.43
CA ARG A 83 -3.80 -17.42 -12.79
C ARG A 83 -3.78 -16.13 -12.00
N HIS A 84 -3.55 -16.23 -10.69
CA HIS A 84 -3.46 -15.04 -9.84
C HIS A 84 -2.29 -14.12 -10.26
N ALA A 85 -1.12 -14.68 -10.50
CA ALA A 85 0.05 -13.89 -10.86
C ALA A 85 -0.11 -13.13 -12.18
N LYS A 86 -0.84 -13.67 -13.14
CA LYS A 86 -1.15 -13.00 -14.43
C LYS A 86 -2.04 -11.78 -14.26
N GLY A 87 -2.80 -11.69 -13.17
CA GLY A 87 -3.68 -10.55 -12.87
C GLY A 87 -2.95 -9.31 -12.36
N TYR A 88 -1.65 -9.40 -12.07
CA TYR A 88 -0.86 -8.30 -11.52
C TYR A 88 0.22 -7.83 -12.49
N SER A 89 0.40 -6.52 -12.59
CA SER A 89 1.56 -5.91 -13.23
C SER A 89 2.82 -6.14 -12.39
N ASP A 90 4.00 -5.95 -12.98
CA ASP A 90 5.26 -6.13 -12.25
C ASP A 90 5.39 -5.11 -11.12
N THR A 91 4.92 -3.87 -11.33
CA THR A 91 4.87 -2.84 -10.27
C THR A 91 3.95 -3.23 -9.11
N GLU A 92 2.80 -3.87 -9.39
CA GLU A 92 1.90 -4.37 -8.33
C GLU A 92 2.52 -5.54 -7.58
N ILE A 93 3.22 -6.42 -8.26
CA ILE A 93 3.99 -7.51 -7.64
C ILE A 93 5.06 -6.96 -6.70
N GLU A 94 5.77 -5.90 -7.09
CA GLU A 94 6.74 -5.23 -6.22
C GLU A 94 6.11 -4.63 -4.96
N LYS A 95 4.97 -3.94 -5.10
CA LYS A 95 4.22 -3.39 -3.96
C LYS A 95 3.71 -4.48 -3.02
N LEU A 96 3.19 -5.58 -3.56
CA LEU A 96 2.78 -6.74 -2.77
C LEU A 96 3.97 -7.37 -2.03
N ALA A 97 5.13 -7.45 -2.69
CA ALA A 97 6.35 -7.96 -2.07
C ALA A 97 6.80 -7.11 -0.89
N GLU A 98 6.73 -5.78 -1.01
CA GLU A 98 7.02 -4.85 0.09
C GLU A 98 6.02 -5.02 1.23
N TYR A 99 4.74 -5.12 0.90
CA TYR A 99 3.69 -5.31 1.90
C TYR A 99 3.91 -6.58 2.72
N PHE A 100 4.12 -7.73 2.08
CA PHE A 100 4.29 -9.00 2.80
C PHE A 100 5.63 -9.10 3.51
N ALA A 101 6.70 -8.51 2.97
CA ALA A 101 7.99 -8.44 3.65
C ALA A 101 7.93 -7.66 4.98
N ALA A 102 7.08 -6.63 5.05
CA ALA A 102 6.87 -5.82 6.25
C ALA A 102 5.99 -6.50 7.31
N GLN A 103 5.27 -7.57 6.98
CA GLN A 103 4.45 -8.29 7.95
C GLN A 103 5.33 -9.10 8.90
N LYS A 104 5.07 -8.99 10.21
CA LYS A 104 5.71 -9.88 11.18
C LYS A 104 5.16 -11.29 11.04
N ARG A 105 6.05 -12.27 10.92
CA ARG A 105 5.66 -13.68 10.96
C ARG A 105 5.21 -14.01 12.40
N ALA A 106 4.06 -14.70 12.52
CA ALA A 106 3.65 -15.25 13.80
C ALA A 106 4.67 -16.28 14.30
N PRO A 107 4.87 -16.39 15.63
CA PRO A 107 5.78 -17.37 16.23
C PRO A 107 5.34 -18.80 15.97
#